data_17c126da70fdb8de34234fda49dcfabe
#
_entry.id   17c126da70fdb8de34234fda49dcfabe
#
_cell.length_a   1.000
_cell.length_b   1.000
_cell.length_c   1.000
_cell.angle_alpha   90.00
_cell.angle_beta   90.00
_cell.angle_gamma   90.00
#
_symmetry.space_group_name_H-M   'P 1'
#
loop_
_entity.id
_entity.type
_entity.pdbx_description
1 polymer ?
#
loop_
_entity_poly.entity_id
_entity_poly.type
_entity_poly.pdbx_seq_one_letter_code
_entity_poly.pdbx_strand_id
1 'polypeptide(L)'
;MKTENKSKLIKDVIMMTVGTLISALGVYFFKIPNNFSTGGMSGISIILGNLIKSISPATFILILNIVFMILGFAFVGKDFGWKTIYCSLLFSGAVQLLDIIVPMTKPFTDQRMLELAFAGIIPAVGTAITFKYGGSTGGTDIIAMILRKHIKADISISMMIADAIIAASTIFFINVETGLYSILGMLLKSFMVQAAIGVINRRKTLLIITTKPDEVQEYITKTLHRGATVWNASGAFTHENKTVLFVAMTPYQAAEVRDYTKKIDDRAFVTVLDSNEVYGKGFMSFSDNV
;
A
#
# COMPACT_ATOMS: atom_id res chain seq x y z
N MET A 1 -5.71 18.36 21.05
CA MET A 1 -5.15 16.99 21.23
C MET A 1 -6.17 15.85 21.17
N LYS A 2 -7.25 15.78 22.00
CA LYS A 2 -8.23 14.65 21.92
C LYS A 2 -9.07 14.64 20.62
N THR A 3 -9.46 15.77 20.09
CA THR A 3 -10.26 15.92 18.87
C THR A 3 -9.46 15.64 17.59
N GLU A 4 -8.20 16.05 17.52
CA GLU A 4 -7.30 15.75 16.39
C GLU A 4 -7.02 14.25 16.25
N ASN A 5 -6.82 13.56 17.38
CA ASN A 5 -6.57 12.12 17.39
C ASN A 5 -7.81 11.33 16.92
N LYS A 6 -9.01 11.82 17.24
CA LYS A 6 -10.27 11.20 16.80
C LYS A 6 -10.52 11.38 15.29
N SER A 7 -10.25 12.57 14.75
CA SER A 7 -10.37 12.86 13.32
C SER A 7 -9.38 12.02 12.49
N LYS A 8 -8.14 11.88 12.96
CA LYS A 8 -7.13 11.01 12.32
C LYS A 8 -7.56 9.55 12.31
N LEU A 9 -8.07 9.04 13.44
CA LEU A 9 -8.55 7.65 13.54
C LEU A 9 -9.71 7.38 12.59
N ILE A 10 -10.68 8.29 12.50
CA ILE A 10 -11.81 8.16 11.56
C ILE A 10 -11.31 8.09 10.11
N LYS A 11 -10.38 8.98 9.74
CA LYS A 11 -9.77 8.96 8.41
C LYS A 11 -9.06 7.64 8.12
N ASP A 12 -8.27 7.13 9.07
CA ASP A 12 -7.56 5.85 8.95
C ASP A 12 -8.54 4.72 8.69
N VAL A 13 -9.64 4.64 9.47
CA VAL A 13 -10.68 3.61 9.32
C VAL A 13 -11.35 3.70 7.95
N ILE A 14 -11.76 4.90 7.51
CA ILE A 14 -12.38 5.08 6.20
C ILE A 14 -11.44 4.60 5.09
N MET A 15 -10.19 5.00 5.13
CA MET A 15 -9.22 4.64 4.09
C MET A 15 -8.90 3.14 4.10
N MET A 16 -8.77 2.52 5.28
CA MET A 16 -8.62 1.07 5.40
C MET A 16 -9.86 0.34 4.82
N THR A 17 -11.06 0.82 5.13
CA THR A 17 -12.30 0.26 4.57
C THR A 17 -12.29 0.30 3.05
N VAL A 18 -12.02 1.47 2.46
CA VAL A 18 -11.94 1.65 1.00
C VAL A 18 -10.87 0.73 0.40
N GLY A 19 -9.67 0.71 0.95
CA GLY A 19 -8.59 -0.15 0.46
C GLY A 19 -8.96 -1.64 0.52
N THR A 20 -9.53 -2.08 1.63
CA THR A 20 -9.96 -3.47 1.82
C THR A 20 -11.07 -3.87 0.86
N LEU A 21 -12.07 -3.01 0.63
CA LEU A 21 -13.13 -3.27 -0.34
C LEU A 21 -12.60 -3.33 -1.78
N ILE A 22 -11.71 -2.43 -2.17
CA ILE A 22 -11.04 -2.49 -3.48
C ILE A 22 -10.30 -3.83 -3.64
N SER A 23 -9.56 -4.28 -2.63
CA SER A 23 -8.89 -5.59 -2.66
C SER A 23 -9.89 -6.74 -2.80
N ALA A 24 -11.00 -6.70 -2.07
CA ALA A 24 -12.03 -7.73 -2.13
C ALA A 24 -12.68 -7.81 -3.52
N LEU A 25 -13.00 -6.68 -4.12
CA LEU A 25 -13.53 -6.61 -5.49
C LEU A 25 -12.57 -7.22 -6.52
N GLY A 26 -11.29 -6.85 -6.46
CA GLY A 26 -10.28 -7.40 -7.37
C GLY A 26 -10.06 -8.90 -7.21
N VAL A 27 -10.09 -9.40 -5.98
CA VAL A 27 -9.99 -10.85 -5.71
C VAL A 27 -11.23 -11.57 -6.19
N TYR A 28 -12.41 -11.07 -5.85
CA TYR A 28 -13.66 -11.74 -6.18
C TYR A 28 -13.91 -11.80 -7.69
N PHE A 29 -13.82 -10.67 -8.37
CA PHE A 29 -14.19 -10.58 -9.78
C PHE A 29 -13.14 -11.10 -10.76
N PHE A 30 -11.85 -11.02 -10.40
CA PHE A 30 -10.78 -11.34 -11.36
C PHE A 30 -9.93 -12.54 -10.96
N LYS A 31 -9.67 -12.79 -9.66
CA LYS A 31 -8.84 -13.92 -9.24
C LYS A 31 -9.63 -15.22 -9.15
N ILE A 32 -10.78 -15.19 -8.46
CA ILE A 32 -11.58 -16.39 -8.20
C ILE A 32 -12.09 -17.03 -9.50
N PRO A 33 -12.74 -16.32 -10.45
CA PRO A 33 -13.29 -16.94 -11.66
C PRO A 33 -12.22 -17.50 -12.60
N ASN A 34 -11.00 -16.94 -12.56
CA ASN A 34 -9.86 -17.37 -13.37
C ASN A 34 -8.98 -18.43 -12.69
N ASN A 35 -9.26 -18.76 -11.44
CA ASN A 35 -8.43 -19.63 -10.61
C ASN A 35 -6.97 -19.12 -10.43
N PHE A 36 -6.75 -17.81 -10.46
CA PHE A 36 -5.43 -17.23 -10.29
C PHE A 36 -5.00 -17.24 -8.82
N SER A 37 -4.21 -18.22 -8.44
CA SER A 37 -3.65 -18.36 -7.09
C SER A 37 -2.35 -17.57 -6.94
N THR A 38 -2.43 -16.25 -6.99
CA THR A 38 -1.26 -15.33 -6.94
C THR A 38 -0.71 -15.12 -5.53
N GLY A 39 -0.82 -16.11 -4.67
CA GLY A 39 -0.41 -16.03 -3.26
C GLY A 39 -1.48 -15.46 -2.32
N GLY A 40 -1.11 -15.34 -1.06
CA GLY A 40 -2.01 -14.92 0.00
C GLY A 40 -3.07 -15.96 0.36
N MET A 41 -3.93 -15.59 1.29
CA MET A 41 -5.04 -16.46 1.70
C MET A 41 -5.99 -16.77 0.53
N SER A 42 -6.24 -15.78 -0.33
CA SER A 42 -7.04 -15.97 -1.53
C SER A 42 -6.45 -17.05 -2.46
N GLY A 43 -5.12 -17.12 -2.57
CA GLY A 43 -4.45 -18.15 -3.36
C GLY A 43 -4.68 -19.56 -2.83
N ILE A 44 -4.47 -19.76 -1.51
CA ILE A 44 -4.74 -21.04 -0.85
C ILE A 44 -6.22 -21.42 -1.01
N SER A 45 -7.11 -20.45 -0.79
CA SER A 45 -8.57 -20.67 -0.88
C SER A 45 -9.02 -21.07 -2.29
N ILE A 46 -8.41 -20.51 -3.33
CA ILE A 46 -8.70 -20.89 -4.72
C ILE A 46 -8.24 -22.33 -5.00
N ILE A 47 -7.07 -22.73 -4.52
CA ILE A 47 -6.60 -24.12 -4.65
C ILE A 47 -7.56 -25.07 -3.92
N LEU A 48 -7.92 -24.76 -2.67
CA LEU A 48 -8.83 -25.60 -1.89
C LEU A 48 -10.22 -25.68 -2.51
N GLY A 49 -10.75 -24.58 -3.04
CA GLY A 49 -12.04 -24.56 -3.74
C GLY A 49 -12.05 -25.39 -5.03
N ASN A 50 -10.91 -25.49 -5.71
CA ASN A 50 -10.76 -26.40 -6.86
C ASN A 50 -10.68 -27.87 -6.45
N LEU A 51 -10.05 -28.17 -5.32
CA LEU A 51 -9.94 -29.53 -4.77
C LEU A 51 -11.27 -29.99 -4.16
N ILE A 52 -11.94 -29.11 -3.44
CA ILE A 52 -13.18 -29.40 -2.70
C ILE A 52 -14.31 -28.58 -3.32
N LYS A 53 -14.85 -29.06 -4.44
CA LYS A 53 -15.86 -28.36 -5.24
C LYS A 53 -17.18 -28.07 -4.49
N SER A 54 -17.39 -28.67 -3.32
CA SER A 54 -18.59 -28.44 -2.49
C SER A 54 -18.56 -27.11 -1.73
N ILE A 55 -17.39 -26.46 -1.62
CA ILE A 55 -17.20 -25.22 -0.85
C ILE A 55 -16.55 -24.19 -1.78
N SER A 56 -17.15 -22.99 -1.85
CA SER A 56 -16.63 -21.92 -2.70
C SER A 56 -15.28 -21.39 -2.19
N PRO A 57 -14.42 -20.89 -3.08
CA PRO A 57 -13.18 -20.20 -2.67
C PRO A 57 -13.43 -19.04 -1.71
N ALA A 58 -14.56 -18.33 -1.84
CA ALA A 58 -14.95 -17.25 -0.94
C ALA A 58 -15.18 -17.74 0.49
N THR A 59 -15.84 -18.88 0.65
CA THR A 59 -16.05 -19.52 1.96
C THR A 59 -14.71 -19.99 2.56
N PHE A 60 -13.79 -20.53 1.75
CA PHE A 60 -12.45 -20.87 2.24
C PHE A 60 -11.67 -19.64 2.69
N ILE A 61 -11.78 -18.49 2.00
CA ILE A 61 -11.17 -17.23 2.45
C ILE A 61 -11.66 -16.87 3.85
N LEU A 62 -12.97 -16.96 4.10
CA LEU A 62 -13.55 -16.66 5.41
C LEU A 62 -13.04 -17.60 6.50
N ILE A 63 -13.08 -18.91 6.26
CA ILE A 63 -12.65 -19.93 7.22
C ILE A 63 -11.16 -19.76 7.55
N LEU A 64 -10.32 -19.65 6.51
CA LEU A 64 -8.87 -19.55 6.70
C LEU A 64 -8.49 -18.22 7.37
N ASN A 65 -9.15 -17.11 7.05
CA ASN A 65 -8.88 -15.85 7.76
C ASN A 65 -9.21 -15.94 9.25
N ILE A 66 -10.28 -16.63 9.64
CA ILE A 66 -10.59 -16.86 11.05
C ILE A 66 -9.49 -17.70 11.72
N VAL A 67 -9.07 -18.80 11.08
CA VAL A 67 -7.99 -19.66 11.59
C VAL A 67 -6.68 -18.88 11.75
N PHE A 68 -6.27 -18.15 10.72
CA PHE A 68 -5.02 -17.35 10.78
C PHE A 68 -5.12 -16.19 11.76
N MET A 69 -6.28 -15.61 11.95
CA MET A 69 -6.50 -14.59 12.98
C MET A 69 -6.30 -15.17 14.38
N ILE A 70 -6.79 -16.38 14.66
CA ILE A 70 -6.55 -17.09 15.92
C ILE A 70 -5.04 -17.37 16.10
N LEU A 71 -4.37 -17.87 15.06
CA LEU A 71 -2.92 -18.08 15.08
C LEU A 71 -2.16 -16.76 15.28
N GLY A 72 -2.56 -15.68 14.62
CA GLY A 72 -1.99 -14.36 14.81
C GLY A 72 -2.07 -13.90 16.26
N PHE A 73 -3.21 -14.09 16.92
CA PHE A 73 -3.36 -13.79 18.34
C PHE A 73 -2.47 -14.69 19.23
N ALA A 74 -2.40 -15.97 18.91
CA ALA A 74 -1.62 -16.92 19.70
C ALA A 74 -0.11 -16.66 19.63
N PHE A 75 0.41 -16.33 18.43
CA PHE A 75 1.85 -16.21 18.20
C PHE A 75 2.37 -14.76 18.23
N VAL A 76 1.62 -13.80 17.72
CA VAL A 76 1.98 -12.37 17.72
C VAL A 76 1.54 -11.69 19.01
N GLY A 77 0.41 -12.14 19.59
CA GLY A 77 -0.10 -11.62 20.84
C GLY A 77 -0.74 -10.23 20.68
N LYS A 78 -0.53 -9.34 21.68
CA LYS A 78 -1.14 -7.99 21.72
C LYS A 78 -0.70 -7.06 20.59
N ASP A 79 0.44 -7.35 19.95
CA ASP A 79 0.95 -6.61 18.82
C ASP A 79 0.16 -6.88 17.53
N PHE A 80 -0.68 -7.94 17.55
CA PHE A 80 -1.65 -8.23 16.50
C PHE A 80 -2.80 -7.22 16.56
N GLY A 81 -2.61 -6.10 15.87
CA GLY A 81 -3.44 -4.92 16.02
C GLY A 81 -4.90 -5.09 15.57
N TRP A 82 -5.83 -4.42 16.25
CA TRP A 82 -7.26 -4.39 15.91
C TRP A 82 -7.54 -3.99 14.46
N LYS A 83 -6.67 -3.19 13.85
CA LYS A 83 -6.78 -2.76 12.44
C LYS A 83 -6.69 -3.96 11.47
N THR A 84 -5.79 -4.91 11.76
CA THR A 84 -5.64 -6.14 10.97
C THR A 84 -6.89 -7.03 11.11
N ILE A 85 -7.41 -7.18 12.33
CA ILE A 85 -8.65 -7.94 12.57
C ILE A 85 -9.81 -7.34 11.79
N TYR A 86 -9.97 -6.02 11.90
CA TYR A 86 -11.03 -5.29 11.21
C TYR A 86 -10.95 -5.49 9.68
N CYS A 87 -9.77 -5.27 9.09
CA CYS A 87 -9.58 -5.39 7.65
C CYS A 87 -9.73 -6.85 7.16
N SER A 88 -9.22 -7.84 7.92
CA SER A 88 -9.35 -9.26 7.56
C SER A 88 -10.81 -9.73 7.57
N LEU A 89 -11.59 -9.35 8.60
CA LEU A 89 -13.01 -9.68 8.67
C LEU A 89 -13.81 -8.96 7.59
N LEU A 90 -13.53 -7.68 7.35
CA LEU A 90 -14.17 -6.91 6.30
C LEU A 90 -13.87 -7.49 4.92
N PHE A 91 -12.61 -7.86 4.65
CA PHE A 91 -12.19 -8.48 3.39
C PHE A 91 -12.92 -9.80 3.13
N SER A 92 -12.85 -10.73 4.08
CA SER A 92 -13.48 -12.04 3.93
C SER A 92 -15.00 -11.95 3.90
N GLY A 93 -15.60 -11.08 4.73
CA GLY A 93 -17.04 -10.82 4.71
C GLY A 93 -17.50 -10.19 3.39
N ALA A 94 -16.74 -9.24 2.83
CA ALA A 94 -17.06 -8.63 1.54
C ALA A 94 -16.97 -9.64 0.39
N VAL A 95 -15.92 -10.47 0.34
CA VAL A 95 -15.77 -11.53 -0.67
C VAL A 95 -16.90 -12.55 -0.57
N GLN A 96 -17.25 -12.97 0.66
CA GLN A 96 -18.37 -13.90 0.90
C GLN A 96 -19.73 -13.28 0.52
N LEU A 97 -19.94 -12.01 0.81
CA LEU A 97 -21.17 -11.30 0.47
C LEU A 97 -21.33 -11.19 -1.06
N LEU A 98 -20.22 -10.88 -1.76
CA LEU A 98 -20.22 -10.83 -3.23
C LEU A 98 -20.55 -12.21 -3.83
N ASP A 99 -20.03 -13.29 -3.26
CA ASP A 99 -20.28 -14.66 -3.71
C ASP A 99 -21.77 -15.05 -3.61
N ILE A 100 -22.46 -14.50 -2.60
CA ILE A 100 -23.90 -14.73 -2.40
C ILE A 100 -24.75 -13.85 -3.32
N ILE A 101 -24.40 -12.54 -3.46
CA ILE A 101 -25.23 -11.56 -4.18
C ILE A 101 -25.00 -11.61 -5.70
N VAL A 102 -23.76 -11.80 -6.12
CA VAL A 102 -23.34 -11.78 -7.53
C VAL A 102 -22.49 -13.02 -7.83
N PRO A 103 -23.07 -14.23 -7.83
CA PRO A 103 -22.31 -15.46 -8.05
C PRO A 103 -21.65 -15.45 -9.44
N MET A 104 -20.32 -15.48 -9.47
CA MET A 104 -19.51 -15.49 -10.69
C MET A 104 -19.17 -16.92 -11.09
N THR A 105 -19.75 -17.35 -12.22
CA THR A 105 -19.48 -18.68 -12.79
C THR A 105 -18.43 -18.66 -13.90
N LYS A 106 -18.13 -17.47 -14.43
CA LYS A 106 -17.19 -17.27 -15.55
C LYS A 106 -16.44 -15.95 -15.36
N PRO A 107 -15.20 -15.80 -15.89
CA PRO A 107 -14.52 -14.52 -16.00
C PRO A 107 -15.33 -13.48 -16.82
N PHE A 108 -15.00 -12.20 -16.69
CA PHE A 108 -15.65 -11.14 -17.50
C PHE A 108 -15.28 -11.24 -18.98
N THR A 109 -14.06 -11.70 -19.28
CA THR A 109 -13.54 -11.79 -20.65
C THR A 109 -12.88 -13.12 -20.89
N ASP A 110 -12.75 -13.51 -22.17
CA ASP A 110 -12.00 -14.70 -22.56
C ASP A 110 -10.47 -14.44 -22.64
N GLN A 111 -10.05 -13.20 -22.41
CA GLN A 111 -8.63 -12.81 -22.47
C GLN A 111 -7.96 -12.95 -21.10
N ARG A 112 -7.45 -14.12 -20.80
CA ARG A 112 -6.84 -14.44 -19.49
C ARG A 112 -5.73 -13.48 -19.06
N MET A 113 -4.94 -12.95 -20.01
CA MET A 113 -3.88 -11.98 -19.70
C MET A 113 -4.44 -10.63 -19.24
N LEU A 114 -5.53 -10.17 -19.85
CA LEU A 114 -6.25 -8.96 -19.43
C LEU A 114 -6.82 -9.13 -18.01
N GLU A 115 -7.49 -10.25 -17.78
CA GLU A 115 -8.02 -10.62 -16.45
C GLU A 115 -6.91 -10.68 -15.39
N LEU A 116 -5.73 -11.24 -15.74
CA LEU A 116 -4.58 -11.30 -14.85
C LEU A 116 -4.06 -9.91 -14.47
N ALA A 117 -4.03 -8.97 -15.42
CA ALA A 117 -3.62 -7.60 -15.14
C ALA A 117 -4.53 -6.96 -14.08
N PHE A 118 -5.84 -7.08 -14.22
CA PHE A 118 -6.81 -6.58 -13.24
C PHE A 118 -6.75 -7.36 -11.91
N ALA A 119 -6.56 -8.68 -11.96
CA ALA A 119 -6.37 -9.53 -10.78
C ALA A 119 -5.12 -9.17 -9.97
N GLY A 120 -4.10 -8.58 -10.62
CA GLY A 120 -2.89 -8.07 -9.97
C GLY A 120 -3.05 -6.63 -9.48
N ILE A 121 -3.48 -5.72 -10.35
CA ILE A 121 -3.50 -4.27 -10.10
C ILE A 121 -4.53 -3.88 -9.03
N ILE A 122 -5.79 -4.33 -9.16
CA ILE A 122 -6.87 -3.88 -8.28
C ILE A 122 -6.61 -4.30 -6.82
N PRO A 123 -6.33 -5.59 -6.51
CA PRO A 123 -6.01 -5.97 -5.14
C PRO A 123 -4.74 -5.31 -4.62
N ALA A 124 -3.72 -5.08 -5.48
CA ALA A 124 -2.47 -4.44 -5.07
C ALA A 124 -2.69 -3.00 -4.60
N VAL A 125 -3.46 -2.21 -5.34
CA VAL A 125 -3.83 -0.83 -4.96
C VAL A 125 -4.59 -0.83 -3.64
N GLY A 126 -5.60 -1.70 -3.50
CA GLY A 126 -6.36 -1.82 -2.26
C GLY A 126 -5.49 -2.21 -1.06
N THR A 127 -4.60 -3.19 -1.24
CA THR A 127 -3.65 -3.63 -0.20
C THR A 127 -2.68 -2.52 0.17
N ALA A 128 -2.13 -1.77 -0.79
CA ALA A 128 -1.23 -0.66 -0.53
C ALA A 128 -1.90 0.46 0.29
N ILE A 129 -3.17 0.77 0.00
CA ILE A 129 -3.96 1.72 0.79
C ILE A 129 -4.14 1.18 2.21
N THR A 130 -4.55 -0.07 2.37
CA THR A 130 -4.76 -0.71 3.68
C THR A 130 -3.49 -0.70 4.52
N PHE A 131 -2.35 -1.08 3.96
CA PHE A 131 -1.05 -1.08 4.64
C PHE A 131 -0.60 0.31 5.06
N LYS A 132 -0.79 1.33 4.23
CA LYS A 132 -0.46 2.72 4.60
C LYS A 132 -1.11 3.17 5.90
N TYR A 133 -2.33 2.70 6.17
CA TYR A 133 -3.07 3.07 7.38
C TYR A 133 -2.92 2.04 8.52
N GLY A 134 -1.99 1.09 8.35
CA GLY A 134 -1.59 0.13 9.38
C GLY A 134 -2.55 -1.05 9.54
N GLY A 135 -3.38 -1.32 8.51
CA GLY A 135 -4.22 -2.52 8.43
C GLY A 135 -3.57 -3.59 7.55
N SER A 136 -4.10 -4.80 7.60
CA SER A 136 -3.77 -5.92 6.69
C SER A 136 -5.04 -6.70 6.39
N THR A 137 -5.16 -7.21 5.16
CA THR A 137 -6.29 -8.06 4.76
C THR A 137 -6.18 -9.49 5.27
N GLY A 138 -5.16 -9.77 6.09
CA GLY A 138 -4.87 -11.12 6.59
C GLY A 138 -4.08 -11.96 5.58
N GLY A 139 -4.02 -13.25 5.83
CA GLY A 139 -3.37 -14.18 4.93
C GLY A 139 -1.87 -14.37 5.20
N THR A 140 -1.06 -14.40 4.16
CA THR A 140 0.40 -14.54 4.27
C THR A 140 1.06 -13.42 5.05
N ASP A 141 0.43 -12.26 5.19
CA ASP A 141 0.86 -11.14 6.03
C ASP A 141 0.99 -11.59 7.50
N ILE A 142 0.03 -12.41 7.99
CA ILE A 142 0.05 -12.94 9.36
C ILE A 142 1.20 -13.92 9.52
N ILE A 143 1.44 -14.78 8.52
CA ILE A 143 2.60 -15.69 8.51
C ILE A 143 3.90 -14.90 8.58
N ALA A 144 4.02 -13.85 7.76
CA ALA A 144 5.20 -12.99 7.76
C ALA A 144 5.42 -12.28 9.10
N MET A 145 4.35 -11.82 9.75
CA MET A 145 4.43 -11.24 11.11
C MET A 145 4.89 -12.26 12.15
N ILE A 146 4.42 -13.51 12.07
CA ILE A 146 4.85 -14.60 12.96
C ILE A 146 6.34 -14.91 12.74
N LEU A 147 6.77 -15.04 11.48
CA LEU A 147 8.17 -15.29 11.13
C LEU A 147 9.07 -14.16 11.59
N ARG A 148 8.67 -12.90 11.37
CA ARG A 148 9.43 -11.74 11.86
C ARG A 148 9.63 -11.79 13.36
N LYS A 149 8.60 -12.09 14.13
CA LYS A 149 8.66 -12.11 15.58
C LYS A 149 9.59 -13.20 16.12
N HIS A 150 9.61 -14.38 15.49
CA HIS A 150 10.33 -15.55 16.01
C HIS A 150 11.73 -15.74 15.38
N ILE A 151 11.89 -15.40 14.10
CA ILE A 151 13.11 -15.66 13.33
C ILE A 151 13.80 -14.36 12.91
N LYS A 152 13.21 -13.20 13.19
CA LYS A 152 13.68 -11.86 12.74
C LYS A 152 13.82 -11.77 11.22
N ALA A 153 13.03 -12.56 10.47
CA ALA A 153 13.04 -12.54 9.03
C ALA A 153 12.40 -11.24 8.50
N ASP A 154 12.89 -10.77 7.35
CA ASP A 154 12.25 -9.65 6.65
C ASP A 154 10.83 -10.03 6.22
N ILE A 155 9.86 -9.16 6.52
CA ILE A 155 8.44 -9.40 6.24
C ILE A 155 8.21 -9.55 4.74
N SER A 156 8.78 -8.67 3.93
CA SER A 156 8.55 -8.64 2.48
C SER A 156 9.10 -9.91 1.82
N ILE A 157 10.28 -10.34 2.24
CA ILE A 157 10.89 -11.59 1.76
C ILE A 157 10.07 -12.80 2.18
N SER A 158 9.63 -12.84 3.45
CA SER A 158 8.81 -13.94 3.98
C SER A 158 7.47 -14.07 3.25
N MET A 159 6.82 -12.94 2.97
CA MET A 159 5.58 -12.90 2.17
C MET A 159 5.83 -13.38 0.73
N MET A 160 6.88 -12.88 0.10
CA MET A 160 7.21 -13.27 -1.27
C MET A 160 7.48 -14.76 -1.40
N ILE A 161 8.23 -15.36 -0.48
CA ILE A 161 8.49 -16.80 -0.46
C ILE A 161 7.21 -17.60 -0.27
N ALA A 162 6.37 -17.22 0.70
CA ALA A 162 5.09 -17.88 0.93
C ALA A 162 4.17 -17.79 -0.30
N ASP A 163 4.05 -16.61 -0.89
CA ASP A 163 3.25 -16.39 -2.09
C ASP A 163 3.80 -17.18 -3.30
N ALA A 164 5.12 -17.31 -3.44
CA ALA A 164 5.76 -18.08 -4.50
C ALA A 164 5.47 -19.59 -4.39
N ILE A 165 5.53 -20.13 -3.17
CA ILE A 165 5.19 -21.54 -2.91
C ILE A 165 3.72 -21.79 -3.28
N ILE A 166 2.81 -20.91 -2.85
CA ILE A 166 1.38 -21.02 -3.15
C ILE A 166 1.13 -20.92 -4.66
N ALA A 167 1.72 -19.93 -5.33
CA ALA A 167 1.55 -19.75 -6.77
C ALA A 167 2.11 -20.94 -7.57
N ALA A 168 3.30 -21.45 -7.22
CA ALA A 168 3.90 -22.60 -7.87
C ALA A 168 3.10 -23.91 -7.63
N SER A 169 2.51 -24.08 -6.45
CA SER A 169 1.69 -25.24 -6.14
C SER A 169 0.45 -25.37 -7.04
N THR A 170 -0.02 -24.26 -7.62
CA THR A 170 -1.14 -24.25 -8.58
C THR A 170 -0.87 -25.12 -9.81
N ILE A 171 0.40 -25.26 -10.23
CA ILE A 171 0.80 -26.13 -11.34
C ILE A 171 0.36 -27.59 -11.08
N PHE A 172 0.51 -28.05 -9.85
CA PHE A 172 0.22 -29.43 -9.45
C PHE A 172 -1.26 -29.65 -9.12
N PHE A 173 -1.92 -28.66 -8.50
CA PHE A 173 -3.29 -28.82 -8.00
C PHE A 173 -4.38 -28.39 -8.99
N ILE A 174 -4.05 -27.55 -9.99
CA ILE A 174 -5.03 -27.08 -10.97
C ILE A 174 -4.58 -27.50 -12.39
N ASN A 175 -3.62 -26.79 -12.96
CA ASN A 175 -2.95 -27.13 -14.23
C ASN A 175 -1.75 -26.22 -14.48
N VAL A 176 -0.89 -26.60 -15.43
CA VAL A 176 0.35 -25.88 -15.74
C VAL A 176 0.08 -24.45 -16.21
N GLU A 177 -0.90 -24.26 -17.10
CA GLU A 177 -1.23 -22.94 -17.65
C GLU A 177 -1.65 -21.96 -16.54
N THR A 178 -2.60 -22.36 -15.70
CA THR A 178 -3.07 -21.54 -14.57
C THR A 178 -1.96 -21.30 -13.55
N GLY A 179 -1.07 -22.26 -13.34
CA GLY A 179 0.10 -22.11 -12.48
C GLY A 179 1.08 -21.05 -13.00
N LEU A 180 1.37 -21.05 -14.31
CA LEU A 180 2.22 -20.01 -14.92
C LEU A 180 1.58 -18.63 -14.81
N TYR A 181 0.28 -18.50 -15.07
CA TYR A 181 -0.46 -17.25 -14.81
C TYR A 181 -0.40 -16.84 -13.33
N SER A 182 -0.51 -17.78 -12.41
CA SER A 182 -0.44 -17.52 -10.97
C SER A 182 0.93 -16.99 -10.56
N ILE A 183 2.01 -17.55 -11.06
CA ILE A 183 3.38 -17.06 -10.82
C ILE A 183 3.56 -15.66 -11.40
N LEU A 184 3.16 -15.44 -12.66
CA LEU A 184 3.22 -14.14 -13.30
C LEU A 184 2.39 -13.10 -12.54
N GLY A 185 1.18 -13.46 -12.11
CA GLY A 185 0.29 -12.62 -11.34
C GLY A 185 0.83 -12.30 -9.94
N MET A 186 1.56 -13.23 -9.30
CA MET A 186 2.26 -12.98 -8.04
C MET A 186 3.35 -11.91 -8.22
N LEU A 187 4.17 -12.03 -9.25
CA LEU A 187 5.21 -11.04 -9.57
C LEU A 187 4.58 -9.67 -9.86
N LEU A 188 3.55 -9.65 -10.70
CA LEU A 188 2.80 -8.42 -11.03
C LEU A 188 2.19 -7.78 -9.78
N LYS A 189 1.51 -8.56 -8.92
CA LYS A 189 0.95 -8.08 -7.64
C LYS A 189 2.03 -7.46 -6.77
N SER A 190 3.17 -8.16 -6.58
CA SER A 190 4.26 -7.68 -5.72
C SER A 190 4.84 -6.36 -6.23
N PHE A 191 5.08 -6.26 -7.53
CA PHE A 191 5.53 -5.02 -8.17
C PHE A 191 4.51 -3.89 -8.01
N MET A 192 3.23 -4.17 -8.24
CA MET A 192 2.15 -3.17 -8.16
C MET A 192 1.92 -2.70 -6.73
N VAL A 193 2.03 -3.57 -5.72
CA VAL A 193 1.95 -3.16 -4.30
C VAL A 193 3.07 -2.18 -3.96
N GLN A 194 4.32 -2.49 -4.35
CA GLN A 194 5.47 -1.60 -4.09
C GLN A 194 5.32 -0.28 -4.83
N ALA A 195 4.91 -0.31 -6.10
CA ALA A 195 4.67 0.90 -6.89
C ALA A 195 3.56 1.77 -6.25
N ALA A 196 2.45 1.16 -5.83
CA ALA A 196 1.35 1.87 -5.19
C ALA A 196 1.75 2.49 -3.86
N ILE A 197 2.49 1.76 -3.00
CA ILE A 197 3.04 2.29 -1.74
C ILE A 197 3.98 3.48 -2.04
N GLY A 198 4.86 3.34 -3.03
CA GLY A 198 5.76 4.41 -3.46
C GLY A 198 5.01 5.68 -3.89
N VAL A 199 3.98 5.55 -4.72
CA VAL A 199 3.13 6.68 -5.14
C VAL A 199 2.40 7.32 -3.95
N ILE A 200 1.83 6.50 -3.07
CA ILE A 200 1.06 6.98 -1.91
C ILE A 200 1.95 7.71 -0.89
N ASN A 201 3.20 7.27 -0.72
CA ASN A 201 4.15 7.86 0.22
C ASN A 201 5.01 8.97 -0.39
N ARG A 202 4.87 9.22 -1.69
CA ARG A 202 5.69 10.18 -2.41
C ARG A 202 5.67 11.55 -1.74
N ARG A 203 6.87 12.11 -1.55
CA ARG A 203 7.10 13.47 -1.09
C ARG A 203 7.98 14.18 -2.10
N LYS A 204 7.94 15.49 -2.05
CA LYS A 204 8.84 16.34 -2.83
C LYS A 204 9.70 17.15 -1.86
N THR A 205 10.97 17.18 -2.13
CA THR A 205 11.89 18.08 -1.46
C THR A 205 12.23 19.23 -2.41
N LEU A 206 12.00 20.45 -1.95
CA LEU A 206 12.33 21.66 -2.69
C LEU A 206 13.59 22.27 -2.11
N LEU A 207 14.49 22.68 -3.01
CA LEU A 207 15.60 23.55 -2.74
C LEU A 207 15.33 24.84 -3.53
N ILE A 208 15.12 25.93 -2.82
CA ILE A 208 14.69 27.22 -3.40
C ILE A 208 15.75 28.25 -3.12
N ILE A 209 16.28 28.87 -4.16
CA ILE A 209 17.20 30.01 -4.09
C ILE A 209 16.43 31.21 -4.63
N THR A 210 16.22 32.23 -3.81
CA THR A 210 15.39 33.39 -4.16
C THR A 210 15.96 34.68 -3.60
N THR A 211 15.63 35.78 -4.23
CA THR A 211 15.91 37.15 -3.72
C THR A 211 14.87 37.64 -2.72
N LYS A 212 13.76 36.86 -2.58
CA LYS A 212 12.65 37.18 -1.66
C LYS A 212 12.40 36.04 -0.66
N PRO A 213 13.40 35.68 0.16
CA PRO A 213 13.31 34.53 1.03
C PRO A 213 12.23 34.67 2.11
N ASP A 214 12.00 35.87 2.64
CA ASP A 214 11.03 36.10 3.72
C ASP A 214 9.59 35.84 3.26
N GLU A 215 9.22 36.30 2.05
CA GLU A 215 7.90 36.07 1.47
C GLU A 215 7.64 34.58 1.23
N VAL A 216 8.63 33.86 0.69
CA VAL A 216 8.53 32.42 0.44
C VAL A 216 8.47 31.64 1.77
N GLN A 217 9.29 32.00 2.75
CA GLN A 217 9.30 31.39 4.06
C GLN A 217 7.97 31.60 4.79
N GLU A 218 7.42 32.81 4.73
CA GLU A 218 6.12 33.10 5.32
C GLU A 218 5.00 32.27 4.69
N TYR A 219 4.98 32.15 3.37
CA TYR A 219 4.02 31.33 2.67
C TYR A 219 4.12 29.85 3.07
N ILE A 220 5.33 29.29 3.14
CA ILE A 220 5.57 27.90 3.54
C ILE A 220 5.12 27.66 4.99
N THR A 221 5.49 28.57 5.91
CA THR A 221 5.27 28.34 7.34
C THR A 221 3.86 28.72 7.79
N LYS A 222 3.33 29.86 7.34
CA LYS A 222 2.03 30.37 7.80
C LYS A 222 0.85 29.85 6.98
N THR A 223 1.01 29.70 5.63
CA THR A 223 -0.08 29.25 4.77
C THR A 223 -0.12 27.73 4.66
N LEU A 224 1.02 27.11 4.40
CA LEU A 224 1.08 25.66 4.21
C LEU A 224 1.37 24.86 5.49
N HIS A 225 1.67 25.56 6.59
CA HIS A 225 2.00 24.97 7.89
C HIS A 225 3.11 23.90 7.80
N ARG A 226 4.19 24.23 7.05
CA ARG A 226 5.36 23.37 6.89
C ARG A 226 6.60 24.03 7.47
N GLY A 227 7.45 23.21 8.12
CA GLY A 227 8.78 23.63 8.51
C GLY A 227 9.69 23.76 7.29
N ALA A 228 10.53 24.77 7.28
CA ALA A 228 11.59 24.94 6.29
C ALA A 228 12.92 25.18 7.02
N THR A 229 14.02 24.71 6.40
CA THR A 229 15.37 25.02 6.84
C THR A 229 15.95 26.07 5.92
N VAL A 230 16.55 27.10 6.50
CA VAL A 230 17.11 28.22 5.75
C VAL A 230 18.59 28.34 6.06
N TRP A 231 19.40 28.58 5.04
CA TRP A 231 20.83 28.90 5.20
C TRP A 231 21.29 29.93 4.17
N ASN A 232 22.34 30.64 4.49
CA ASN A 232 22.96 31.61 3.58
C ASN A 232 24.01 30.91 2.72
N ALA A 233 24.03 31.25 1.45
CA ALA A 233 24.99 30.79 0.45
C ALA A 233 25.49 32.00 -0.36
N SER A 234 26.61 31.82 -1.06
CA SER A 234 27.09 32.85 -2.01
C SER A 234 27.12 32.28 -3.44
N GLY A 235 26.80 33.11 -4.40
CA GLY A 235 26.92 32.76 -5.81
C GLY A 235 28.39 32.52 -6.17
N ALA A 236 28.74 31.40 -6.77
CA ALA A 236 30.12 31.07 -7.11
C ALA A 236 30.73 32.05 -8.14
N PHE A 237 29.90 32.63 -9.00
CA PHE A 237 30.36 33.57 -10.03
C PHE A 237 30.19 35.03 -9.62
N THR A 238 29.02 35.39 -9.03
CA THR A 238 28.69 36.78 -8.69
C THR A 238 29.18 37.17 -7.28
N HIS A 239 29.53 36.20 -6.43
CA HIS A 239 29.81 36.36 -5.01
C HIS A 239 28.71 37.06 -4.20
N GLU A 240 27.50 37.17 -4.79
CA GLU A 240 26.33 37.73 -4.10
C GLU A 240 25.83 36.77 -3.03
N ASN A 241 25.38 37.34 -1.92
CA ASN A 241 24.70 36.58 -0.86
C ASN A 241 23.35 36.11 -1.36
N LYS A 242 23.05 34.82 -1.21
CA LYS A 242 21.79 34.20 -1.54
C LYS A 242 21.25 33.42 -0.35
N THR A 243 19.95 33.38 -0.24
CA THR A 243 19.28 32.55 0.78
C THR A 243 18.72 31.30 0.11
N VAL A 244 19.00 30.16 0.73
CA VAL A 244 18.52 28.87 0.28
C VAL A 244 17.50 28.35 1.29
N LEU A 245 16.31 27.99 0.79
CA LEU A 245 15.30 27.30 1.59
C LEU A 245 15.22 25.83 1.18
N PHE A 246 15.18 24.98 2.18
CA PHE A 246 15.01 23.53 2.02
C PHE A 246 13.74 23.09 2.74
N VAL A 247 12.83 22.41 2.02
CA VAL A 247 11.56 22.00 2.58
C VAL A 247 11.07 20.71 1.95
N ALA A 248 10.55 19.80 2.78
CA ALA A 248 9.89 18.58 2.34
C ALA A 248 8.37 18.73 2.48
N MET A 249 7.62 18.31 1.44
CA MET A 249 6.16 18.50 1.39
C MET A 249 5.47 17.51 0.46
N THR A 250 4.15 17.57 0.39
CA THR A 250 3.38 16.77 -0.58
C THR A 250 3.60 17.29 -2.01
N PRO A 251 3.38 16.45 -3.06
CA PRO A 251 3.52 16.90 -4.45
C PRO A 251 2.63 18.10 -4.80
N TYR A 252 1.44 18.18 -4.24
CA TYR A 252 0.51 19.30 -4.43
C TYR A 252 1.09 20.59 -3.86
N GLN A 253 1.51 20.57 -2.59
CA GLN A 253 2.12 21.74 -1.93
C GLN A 253 3.41 22.18 -2.65
N ALA A 254 4.19 21.21 -3.17
CA ALA A 254 5.40 21.52 -3.91
C ALA A 254 5.11 22.30 -5.21
N ALA A 255 4.04 21.95 -5.92
CA ALA A 255 3.58 22.70 -7.07
C ALA A 255 3.13 24.11 -6.68
N GLU A 256 2.35 24.25 -5.60
CA GLU A 256 1.91 25.56 -5.10
C GLU A 256 3.10 26.47 -4.73
N VAL A 257 4.09 25.96 -3.99
CA VAL A 257 5.28 26.73 -3.61
C VAL A 257 6.09 27.14 -4.81
N ARG A 258 6.29 26.24 -5.77
CA ARG A 258 7.01 26.53 -7.01
C ARG A 258 6.32 27.68 -7.78
N ASP A 259 5.00 27.56 -7.97
CA ASP A 259 4.22 28.53 -8.73
C ASP A 259 4.13 29.90 -8.01
N TYR A 260 3.99 29.88 -6.68
CA TYR A 260 4.06 31.08 -5.85
C TYR A 260 5.42 31.74 -5.93
N THR A 261 6.51 30.97 -5.77
CA THR A 261 7.88 31.51 -5.86
C THR A 261 8.15 32.15 -7.20
N LYS A 262 7.75 31.50 -8.30
CA LYS A 262 7.89 32.07 -9.65
C LYS A 262 7.11 33.37 -9.84
N LYS A 263 5.93 33.47 -9.22
CA LYS A 263 5.09 34.67 -9.33
C LYS A 263 5.71 35.89 -8.63
N ILE A 264 6.40 35.69 -7.50
CA ILE A 264 6.99 36.79 -6.72
C ILE A 264 8.43 37.09 -7.12
N ASP A 265 9.16 36.12 -7.66
CA ASP A 265 10.57 36.26 -8.05
C ASP A 265 10.86 35.46 -9.33
N ASP A 266 10.88 36.13 -10.47
CA ASP A 266 11.19 35.52 -11.77
C ASP A 266 12.62 34.99 -11.86
N ARG A 267 13.53 35.42 -10.97
CA ARG A 267 14.93 34.97 -10.93
C ARG A 267 15.16 33.84 -9.94
N ALA A 268 14.12 33.40 -9.28
CA ALA A 268 14.23 32.29 -8.34
C ALA A 268 14.62 30.99 -9.05
N PHE A 269 15.50 30.25 -8.42
CA PHE A 269 15.88 28.90 -8.84
C PHE A 269 15.24 27.89 -7.89
N VAL A 270 14.43 26.99 -8.43
CA VAL A 270 13.70 25.99 -7.66
C VAL A 270 14.04 24.60 -8.20
N THR A 271 14.74 23.81 -7.39
CA THR A 271 14.94 22.38 -7.67
C THR A 271 13.90 21.56 -6.91
N VAL A 272 13.23 20.66 -7.62
CA VAL A 272 12.22 19.76 -7.06
C VAL A 272 12.74 18.33 -7.18
N LEU A 273 13.02 17.70 -6.05
CA LEU A 273 13.52 16.34 -5.96
C LEU A 273 12.41 15.40 -5.49
N ASP A 274 12.38 14.19 -6.06
CA ASP A 274 11.55 13.12 -5.54
C ASP A 274 12.18 12.55 -4.27
N SER A 275 11.39 12.50 -3.19
CA SER A 275 11.80 11.95 -1.91
C SER A 275 10.77 10.91 -1.47
N ASN A 276 11.11 9.64 -1.62
CA ASN A 276 10.21 8.54 -1.25
C ASN A 276 10.22 8.29 0.26
N GLU A 277 11.34 8.61 0.91
CA GLU A 277 11.55 8.39 2.33
C GLU A 277 11.92 9.72 3.01
N VAL A 278 10.99 10.24 3.80
CA VAL A 278 11.21 11.41 4.65
C VAL A 278 10.72 11.06 6.04
N TYR A 279 11.66 11.02 6.99
CA TYR A 279 11.39 10.70 8.39
C TYR A 279 11.37 11.95 9.24
N GLY A 280 10.47 12.01 10.22
CA GLY A 280 10.38 13.11 11.19
C GLY A 280 8.94 13.51 11.49
N LYS A 281 8.80 14.52 12.38
CA LYS A 281 7.48 15.00 12.81
C LYS A 281 6.67 15.54 11.64
N GLY A 282 5.53 14.91 11.36
CA GLY A 282 4.66 15.25 10.21
C GLY A 282 4.93 14.44 8.93
N PHE A 283 5.90 13.50 8.98
CA PHE A 283 6.28 12.54 7.94
C PHE A 283 6.24 11.12 8.49
N MET A 284 7.04 10.21 7.93
CA MET A 284 7.15 8.84 8.42
C MET A 284 7.81 8.82 9.82
N SER A 285 7.38 7.89 10.66
CA SER A 285 8.04 7.66 11.95
C SER A 285 9.29 6.80 11.75
N PHE A 286 10.33 7.03 12.53
CA PHE A 286 11.51 6.16 12.57
C PHE A 286 11.18 4.74 13.03
N SER A 287 10.05 4.56 13.74
CA SER A 287 9.55 3.27 14.19
C SER A 287 8.77 2.49 13.13
N ASP A 288 8.40 3.11 12.01
CA ASP A 288 7.59 2.46 10.97
C ASP A 288 8.42 1.49 10.09
N ASN A 289 9.75 1.49 10.24
CA ASN A 289 10.69 0.62 9.53
C ASN A 289 11.33 -0.48 10.41
N VAL A 290 10.78 -0.72 11.59
CA VAL A 290 11.30 -1.78 12.49
C VAL A 290 10.35 -2.95 12.57
#